data_5f7451a34d1c653fbad28df02ca51808
#
_entry.id   5f7451a34d1c653fbad28df02ca51808
#
_cell.length_a   1.000
_cell.length_b   1.000
_cell.length_c   1.000
_cell.angle_alpha   90.00
_cell.angle_beta   90.00
_cell.angle_gamma   90.00
#
_symmetry.space_group_name_H-M   'P 1'
#
loop_
_entity.id
_entity.type
_entity.pdbx_description
1 polymer ?
#
loop_
_entity_poly.entity_id
_entity_poly.type
_entity_poly.pdbx_seq_one_letter_code
_entity_poly.pdbx_strand_id
1 'polypeptide(L)'
;MKKAIVGVCAIACAGLVQAQAKWDLPSGYGANTFQVQNLQQFANEVDQLTGGKLKITLHPGGSLYKANEIKRAVQTGQVPAAEFILSGAANENPLFGVDSIPFLATSYSA
;
A
#
# COMPACT_ATOMS: atom_id res chain seq x y z
N MET A 1 -66.18 18.49 -10.55
CA MET A 1 -65.40 17.85 -9.50
C MET A 1 -63.99 17.61 -10.04
N LYS A 2 -63.06 18.47 -9.70
CA LYS A 2 -61.66 18.38 -10.16
C LYS A 2 -60.83 17.75 -9.07
N LYS A 3 -60.38 16.48 -9.27
CA LYS A 3 -59.46 15.78 -8.36
C LYS A 3 -58.01 16.18 -8.74
N ALA A 4 -57.39 16.98 -7.90
CA ALA A 4 -55.95 17.29 -8.00
C ALA A 4 -55.14 16.08 -7.49
N ILE A 5 -54.35 15.46 -8.36
CA ILE A 5 -53.37 14.42 -8.02
C ILE A 5 -52.09 15.17 -7.66
N VAL A 6 -51.78 15.17 -6.37
CA VAL A 6 -50.49 15.68 -5.87
C VAL A 6 -49.48 14.58 -6.06
N GLY A 7 -48.63 14.70 -7.07
CA GLY A 7 -47.47 13.81 -7.26
C GLY A 7 -46.38 14.12 -6.25
N VAL A 8 -46.14 13.21 -5.33
CA VAL A 8 -44.99 13.26 -4.42
C VAL A 8 -43.75 12.79 -5.20
N CYS A 9 -42.90 13.72 -5.64
CA CYS A 9 -41.56 13.43 -6.14
C CYS A 9 -40.70 12.99 -4.95
N ALA A 10 -40.55 11.69 -4.75
CA ALA A 10 -39.52 11.13 -3.89
C ALA A 10 -38.16 11.31 -4.55
N ILE A 11 -37.42 12.34 -4.13
CA ILE A 11 -36.00 12.52 -4.51
C ILE A 11 -35.23 11.42 -3.77
N ALA A 12 -34.93 10.33 -4.46
CA ALA A 12 -33.99 9.33 -3.99
C ALA A 12 -32.59 9.96 -3.96
N CYS A 13 -32.15 10.40 -2.79
CA CYS A 13 -30.74 10.69 -2.53
C CYS A 13 -29.97 9.39 -2.65
N ALA A 14 -29.53 9.05 -3.86
CA ALA A 14 -28.53 8.04 -4.10
C ALA A 14 -27.21 8.56 -3.47
N GLY A 15 -26.99 8.24 -2.19
CA GLY A 15 -25.71 8.43 -1.55
C GLY A 15 -24.68 7.71 -2.40
N LEU A 16 -23.72 8.47 -2.95
CA LEU A 16 -22.53 7.91 -3.58
C LEU A 16 -21.79 7.11 -2.52
N VAL A 17 -22.04 5.81 -2.48
CA VAL A 17 -21.22 4.86 -1.74
C VAL A 17 -19.86 4.89 -2.42
N GLN A 18 -18.96 5.70 -1.89
CA GLN A 18 -17.60 5.79 -2.36
C GLN A 18 -16.93 4.47 -1.97
N ALA A 19 -16.73 3.60 -2.95
CA ALA A 19 -16.12 2.29 -2.73
C ALA A 19 -14.72 2.49 -2.12
N GLN A 20 -14.49 1.84 -0.98
CA GLN A 20 -13.17 1.81 -0.34
C GLN A 20 -12.17 1.10 -1.26
N ALA A 21 -11.09 1.78 -1.61
CA ALA A 21 -9.98 1.14 -2.28
C ALA A 21 -9.20 0.28 -1.28
N LYS A 22 -8.84 -0.94 -1.67
CA LYS A 22 -8.04 -1.87 -0.86
C LYS A 22 -6.77 -2.18 -1.60
N TRP A 23 -5.64 -2.03 -0.90
CA TRP A 23 -4.32 -2.37 -1.42
C TRP A 23 -3.69 -3.47 -0.58
N ASP A 24 -3.11 -4.43 -1.24
CA ASP A 24 -2.23 -5.41 -0.63
C ASP A 24 -0.78 -4.94 -0.78
N LEU A 25 -0.05 -4.90 0.33
CA LEU A 25 1.34 -4.45 0.39
C LEU A 25 2.21 -5.59 0.94
N PRO A 26 2.83 -6.39 0.06
CA PRO A 26 3.76 -7.42 0.48
C PRO A 26 5.10 -6.84 0.92
N SER A 27 5.71 -7.49 1.92
CA SER A 27 7.07 -7.24 2.39
C SER A 27 7.81 -8.55 2.60
N GLY A 28 9.09 -8.58 2.25
CA GLY A 28 9.97 -9.72 2.55
C GLY A 28 10.38 -9.80 4.03
N TYR A 29 10.25 -8.71 4.79
CA TYR A 29 10.63 -8.65 6.20
C TYR A 29 9.58 -9.25 7.10
N GLY A 30 10.04 -9.86 8.21
CA GLY A 30 9.17 -10.47 9.21
C GLY A 30 8.35 -9.43 9.98
N ALA A 31 7.19 -9.84 10.51
CA ALA A 31 6.22 -8.97 11.17
C ALA A 31 6.79 -8.16 12.36
N ASN A 32 7.82 -8.68 13.03
CA ASN A 32 8.42 -8.06 14.22
C ASN A 32 9.60 -7.12 13.90
N THR A 33 9.89 -6.88 12.63
CA THR A 33 10.98 -5.98 12.22
C THR A 33 10.50 -4.52 12.23
N PHE A 34 11.46 -3.59 12.44
CA PHE A 34 11.13 -2.15 12.46
C PHE A 34 10.57 -1.67 11.10
N GLN A 35 11.01 -2.28 10.00
CA GLN A 35 10.50 -1.97 8.66
C GLN A 35 9.00 -2.22 8.57
N VAL A 36 8.55 -3.41 9.02
CA VAL A 36 7.11 -3.76 8.99
C VAL A 36 6.32 -2.93 9.99
N GLN A 37 6.88 -2.62 11.16
CA GLN A 37 6.22 -1.72 12.13
C GLN A 37 6.02 -0.31 11.54
N ASN A 38 7.02 0.22 10.85
CA ASN A 38 6.92 1.51 10.16
C ASN A 38 5.89 1.47 9.03
N LEU A 39 5.84 0.39 8.24
CA LEU A 39 4.82 0.20 7.21
C LEU A 39 3.42 0.11 7.80
N GLN A 40 3.26 -0.50 8.98
CA GLN A 40 1.97 -0.55 9.66
C GLN A 40 1.52 0.84 10.12
N GLN A 41 2.44 1.64 10.65
CA GLN A 41 2.15 3.04 10.98
C GLN A 41 1.72 3.82 9.73
N PHE A 42 2.47 3.70 8.63
CA PHE A 42 2.14 4.31 7.35
C PHE A 42 0.73 3.89 6.86
N ALA A 43 0.40 2.60 6.91
CA ALA A 43 -0.92 2.11 6.50
C ALA A 43 -2.05 2.70 7.36
N ASN A 44 -1.84 2.83 8.67
CA ASN A 44 -2.80 3.44 9.59
C ASN A 44 -2.97 4.94 9.33
N GLU A 45 -1.88 5.66 9.06
CA GLU A 45 -1.92 7.08 8.73
C GLU A 45 -2.66 7.33 7.40
N VAL A 46 -2.44 6.51 6.38
CA VAL A 46 -3.16 6.58 5.10
C VAL A 46 -4.65 6.35 5.30
N ASP A 47 -5.04 5.36 6.10
CA ASP A 47 -6.45 5.09 6.42
C ASP A 47 -7.10 6.31 7.09
N GLN A 48 -6.43 6.92 8.07
CA GLN A 48 -6.90 8.13 8.75
C GLN A 48 -6.98 9.35 7.83
N LEU A 49 -5.91 9.64 7.09
CA LEU A 49 -5.82 10.82 6.20
C LEU A 49 -6.80 10.74 5.03
N THR A 50 -7.11 9.54 4.57
CA THR A 50 -8.09 9.33 3.50
C THR A 50 -9.53 9.20 4.00
N GLY A 51 -9.74 9.24 5.32
CA GLY A 51 -11.06 9.01 5.92
C GLY A 51 -11.61 7.62 5.58
N GLY A 52 -10.75 6.60 5.56
CA GLY A 52 -11.10 5.22 5.24
C GLY A 52 -11.28 4.91 3.76
N LYS A 53 -10.98 5.85 2.84
CA LYS A 53 -11.15 5.63 1.39
C LYS A 53 -10.09 4.71 0.81
N LEU A 54 -8.91 4.64 1.40
CA LEU A 54 -7.84 3.73 1.02
C LEU A 54 -7.40 2.92 2.25
N LYS A 55 -7.53 1.61 2.16
CA LYS A 55 -7.07 0.67 3.18
C LYS A 55 -5.91 -0.16 2.65
N ILE A 56 -4.80 -0.14 3.35
CA ILE A 56 -3.61 -0.93 3.02
C ILE A 56 -3.52 -2.12 3.97
N THR A 57 -3.45 -3.32 3.40
CA THR A 57 -3.24 -4.56 4.14
C THR A 57 -1.81 -5.02 3.95
N LEU A 58 -1.06 -5.15 5.04
CA LEU A 58 0.32 -5.63 5.01
C LEU A 58 0.37 -7.15 4.95
N HIS A 59 1.30 -7.68 4.16
CA HIS A 59 1.62 -9.10 4.05
C HIS A 59 3.12 -9.32 4.31
N PRO A 60 3.53 -9.41 5.60
CA PRO A 60 4.93 -9.53 5.99
C PRO A 60 5.46 -10.95 5.78
N GLY A 61 6.80 -11.08 5.84
CA GLY A 61 7.48 -12.37 5.87
C GLY A 61 7.36 -13.20 4.60
N GLY A 62 7.10 -12.55 3.46
CA GLY A 62 6.90 -13.27 2.21
C GLY A 62 5.60 -14.08 2.14
N SER A 63 4.59 -13.72 2.93
CA SER A 63 3.31 -14.44 3.03
C SER A 63 2.46 -14.34 1.76
N LEU A 64 2.57 -13.26 0.99
CA LEU A 64 1.87 -13.08 -0.28
C LEU A 64 2.79 -13.34 -1.47
N TYR A 65 3.99 -12.76 -1.45
CA TYR A 65 5.07 -12.99 -2.44
C TYR A 65 6.39 -13.12 -1.72
N LYS A 66 7.26 -14.03 -2.18
CA LYS A 66 8.63 -14.13 -1.67
C LYS A 66 9.44 -12.89 -2.03
N ALA A 67 10.45 -12.56 -1.22
CA ALA A 67 11.24 -11.33 -1.36
C ALA A 67 11.76 -11.09 -2.80
N ASN A 68 12.20 -12.14 -3.49
CA ASN A 68 12.68 -12.07 -4.87
C ASN A 68 11.58 -11.94 -5.94
N GLU A 69 10.30 -12.12 -5.58
CA GLU A 69 9.14 -12.04 -6.47
C GLU A 69 8.42 -10.69 -6.36
N ILE A 70 8.60 -9.98 -5.25
CA ILE A 70 7.87 -8.75 -4.90
C ILE A 70 8.01 -7.68 -6.00
N LYS A 71 9.24 -7.41 -6.44
CA LYS A 71 9.48 -6.42 -7.49
C LYS A 71 8.70 -6.73 -8.77
N ARG A 72 8.71 -7.99 -9.18
CA ARG A 72 7.98 -8.44 -10.37
C ARG A 72 6.47 -8.32 -10.19
N ALA A 73 5.96 -8.62 -9.01
CA ALA A 73 4.53 -8.51 -8.72
C ALA A 73 4.01 -7.08 -8.91
N VAL A 74 4.79 -6.07 -8.49
CA VAL A 74 4.47 -4.66 -8.74
C VAL A 74 4.59 -4.31 -10.22
N GLN A 75 5.68 -4.70 -10.88
CA GLN A 75 5.92 -4.42 -12.31
C GLN A 75 4.84 -4.99 -13.22
N THR A 76 4.27 -6.14 -12.86
CA THR A 76 3.20 -6.80 -13.62
C THR A 76 1.79 -6.40 -13.15
N GLY A 77 1.68 -5.47 -12.21
CA GLY A 77 0.39 -4.96 -11.73
C GLY A 77 -0.41 -5.94 -10.85
N GLN A 78 0.23 -6.98 -10.30
CA GLN A 78 -0.43 -7.91 -9.39
C GLN A 78 -0.74 -7.30 -8.04
N VAL A 79 0.10 -6.36 -7.58
CA VAL A 79 -0.13 -5.51 -6.41
C VAL A 79 0.21 -4.06 -6.75
N PRO A 80 -0.52 -3.09 -6.16
CA PRO A 80 -0.32 -1.67 -6.47
C PRO A 80 0.92 -1.09 -5.80
N ALA A 81 1.37 -1.66 -4.69
CA ALA A 81 2.52 -1.21 -3.92
C ALA A 81 3.17 -2.39 -3.19
N ALA A 82 4.45 -2.26 -2.89
CA ALA A 82 5.19 -3.26 -2.12
C ALA A 82 6.43 -2.64 -1.50
N GLU A 83 7.00 -3.35 -0.54
CA GLU A 83 8.30 -3.04 0.05
C GLU A 83 9.31 -4.12 -0.33
N PHE A 84 10.48 -3.72 -0.82
CA PHE A 84 11.59 -4.63 -1.08
C PHE A 84 12.94 -3.95 -0.87
N ILE A 85 13.97 -4.75 -0.64
CA ILE A 85 15.34 -4.24 -0.48
C ILE A 85 15.95 -3.89 -1.83
N LEU A 86 16.34 -2.62 -2.00
CA LEU A 86 16.81 -2.10 -3.29
C LEU A 86 18.10 -2.76 -3.75
N SER A 87 19.02 -3.07 -2.83
CA SER A 87 20.29 -3.77 -3.12
C SER A 87 20.08 -5.16 -3.76
N GLY A 88 18.93 -5.79 -3.55
CA GLY A 88 18.56 -7.02 -4.25
C GLY A 88 18.41 -6.89 -5.76
N ALA A 89 18.33 -5.66 -6.29
CA ALA A 89 18.27 -5.34 -7.71
C ALA A 89 19.59 -4.73 -8.26
N ALA A 90 20.70 -4.84 -7.54
CA ALA A 90 22.00 -4.29 -7.94
C ALA A 90 22.55 -4.89 -9.25
N ASN A 91 22.08 -6.08 -9.64
CA ASN A 91 22.37 -6.68 -10.94
C ASN A 91 21.74 -5.93 -12.12
N GLU A 92 20.68 -5.16 -11.89
CA GLU A 92 20.03 -4.36 -12.93
C GLU A 92 20.67 -2.97 -13.06
N ASN A 93 21.06 -2.38 -11.92
CA ASN A 93 21.80 -1.14 -11.86
C ASN A 93 22.71 -1.14 -10.61
N PRO A 94 24.03 -1.01 -10.77
CA PRO A 94 24.98 -1.00 -9.66
C PRO A 94 24.68 0.07 -8.59
N LEU A 95 24.05 1.19 -8.95
CA LEU A 95 23.64 2.24 -8.01
C LEU A 95 22.61 1.75 -6.98
N PHE A 96 21.84 0.71 -7.27
CA PHE A 96 20.91 0.11 -6.32
C PHE A 96 21.60 -0.62 -5.17
N GLY A 97 22.89 -0.94 -5.31
CA GLY A 97 23.69 -1.59 -4.27
C GLY A 97 24.57 -0.62 -3.46
N VAL A 98 24.44 0.69 -3.64
CA VAL A 98 25.32 1.69 -2.98
C VAL A 98 25.23 1.63 -1.45
N ASP A 99 24.08 1.31 -0.89
CA ASP A 99 23.84 1.13 0.54
C ASP A 99 24.53 -0.10 1.14
N SER A 100 24.94 -1.05 0.27
CA SER A 100 25.65 -2.28 0.66
C SER A 100 27.18 -2.13 0.64
N ILE A 101 27.71 -0.95 0.30
CA ILE A 101 29.15 -0.68 0.31
C ILE A 101 29.63 -0.57 1.77
N PRO A 102 30.58 -1.43 2.20
CA PRO A 102 31.09 -1.39 3.57
C PRO A 102 31.64 -0.01 3.93
N PHE A 103 31.30 0.46 5.13
CA PHE A 103 31.78 1.73 5.71
C PHE A 103 31.37 3.01 4.96
N LEU A 104 30.49 2.94 3.96
CA LEU A 104 29.99 4.14 3.28
C LEU A 104 29.10 4.97 4.22
N ALA A 105 28.26 4.32 4.99
CA ALA A 105 27.47 4.93 6.05
C ALA A 105 27.49 4.03 7.28
N THR A 106 27.88 4.56 8.44
CA THR A 106 28.04 3.80 9.69
C THR A 106 26.97 4.11 10.73
N SER A 107 26.11 5.08 10.45
CA SER A 107 24.98 5.47 11.30
C SER A 107 23.87 6.12 10.49
N TYR A 108 22.70 6.27 11.08
CA TYR A 108 21.58 7.00 10.48
C TYR A 108 21.82 8.53 10.36
N SER A 109 22.84 9.06 10.99
CA SER A 109 23.22 10.49 10.97
C SER A 109 24.42 10.77 10.07
N ALA A 110 24.93 9.75 9.36
CA ALA A 110 26.09 9.86 8.49
C ALA A 110 25.71 10.32 7.08
#